data_0024952fefb97274e717a23135aab8ed
#
_entry.id   0024952fefb97274e717a23135aab8ed
#
_cell.length_a   1.000
_cell.length_b   1.000
_cell.length_c   1.000
_cell.angle_alpha   90.00
_cell.angle_beta   90.00
_cell.angle_gamma   90.00
#
_symmetry.space_group_name_H-M   'P 1'
#
loop_
_entity.id
_entity.type
_entity.pdbx_description
1 polymer ?
#
loop_
_entity_poly.entity_id
_entity_poly.type
_entity_poly.pdbx_seq_one_letter_code
_entity_poly.pdbx_strand_id
1 'polypeptide(L)'
;MKAEVKQIEGYAYGSIQPSVVLTFSDYSAGARNFNEKLKKLLEYLPRFEDQQRFFDGDASIDQASTPVAFVTLLDTLNNYCGDQRFTPIHVFEEEASLCFALPTLSTAMTRLNMNTVKHLLGMIGQDTSSAQVQSFLEKHKGKTRPFLPAGTNAGSFIEAAAERKIPFKIFNRKNIIFGYGSGSRIFNSSLTDQ
;
A
#
# COMPACT_ATOMS: atom_id res chain seq x y z
N MET A 1 -17.85 10.50 -2.99
CA MET A 1 -16.62 9.83 -3.49
C MET A 1 -16.89 8.34 -3.58
N LYS A 2 -16.82 7.79 -4.77
CA LYS A 2 -16.87 6.35 -5.03
C LYS A 2 -15.45 5.88 -5.32
N ALA A 3 -15.00 4.83 -4.69
CA ALA A 3 -13.69 4.24 -4.92
C ALA A 3 -13.86 2.83 -5.45
N GLU A 4 -13.27 2.56 -6.61
CA GLU A 4 -13.18 1.23 -7.21
C GLU A 4 -11.76 0.68 -7.07
N VAL A 5 -11.63 -0.64 -7.03
CA VAL A 5 -10.35 -1.31 -6.80
C VAL A 5 -10.14 -2.40 -7.84
N LYS A 6 -9.05 -2.25 -8.60
CA LYS A 6 -8.58 -3.28 -9.55
C LYS A 6 -7.23 -3.81 -9.10
N GLN A 7 -7.07 -5.12 -9.09
CA GLN A 7 -5.77 -5.74 -8.83
C GLN A 7 -5.00 -5.92 -10.12
N ILE A 8 -3.72 -5.61 -10.08
CA ILE A 8 -2.77 -5.91 -11.14
C ILE A 8 -1.71 -6.83 -10.54
N GLU A 9 -1.77 -8.09 -10.89
CA GLU A 9 -0.84 -9.10 -10.40
C GLU A 9 0.50 -9.09 -11.13
N GLY A 10 0.59 -8.34 -12.21
CA GLY A 10 1.80 -8.15 -13.01
C GLY A 10 2.49 -6.82 -12.70
N TYR A 11 3.49 -6.54 -13.50
CA TYR A 11 4.28 -5.32 -13.45
C TYR A 11 3.66 -4.28 -14.38
N ALA A 12 3.11 -3.23 -13.82
CA ALA A 12 2.48 -2.15 -14.57
C ALA A 12 2.86 -0.79 -13.98
N TYR A 13 2.65 0.25 -14.73
CA TYR A 13 2.88 1.63 -14.29
C TYR A 13 4.30 1.90 -13.76
N GLY A 14 5.32 1.29 -14.38
CA GLY A 14 6.72 1.44 -13.94
C GLY A 14 7.07 0.72 -12.63
N SER A 15 6.12 0.02 -12.02
CA SER A 15 6.37 -0.72 -10.78
C SER A 15 7.18 -1.99 -11.03
N ILE A 16 8.09 -2.30 -10.12
CA ILE A 16 8.83 -3.58 -10.06
C ILE A 16 8.13 -4.62 -9.16
N GLN A 17 6.99 -4.29 -8.61
CA GLN A 17 6.18 -5.13 -7.75
C GLN A 17 4.70 -5.08 -8.17
N PRO A 18 3.86 -6.03 -7.76
CA PRO A 18 2.42 -5.98 -8.01
C PRO A 18 1.80 -4.67 -7.53
N SER A 19 0.69 -4.27 -8.12
CA SER A 19 0.02 -3.02 -7.78
C SER A 19 -1.48 -3.21 -7.60
N VAL A 20 -2.06 -2.34 -6.79
CA VAL A 20 -3.50 -2.16 -6.67
C VAL A 20 -3.86 -0.81 -7.28
N VAL A 21 -4.72 -0.79 -8.29
CA VAL A 21 -5.25 0.46 -8.85
C VAL A 21 -6.50 0.87 -8.09
N LEU A 22 -6.47 2.07 -7.58
CA LEU A 22 -7.56 2.75 -6.89
C LEU A 22 -8.09 3.83 -7.82
N THR A 23 -9.34 3.73 -8.22
CA THR A 23 -10.02 4.70 -9.09
C THR A 23 -11.02 5.49 -8.27
N PHE A 24 -10.92 6.81 -8.31
CA PHE A 24 -11.80 7.73 -7.60
C PHE A 24 -12.61 8.55 -8.59
N SER A 25 -13.92 8.36 -8.61
CA SER A 25 -14.88 9.19 -9.31
C SER A 25 -15.61 10.12 -8.33
N ASP A 26 -16.14 11.25 -8.83
CA ASP A 26 -16.92 12.24 -8.06
C ASP A 26 -16.21 12.75 -6.79
N TYR A 27 -14.91 12.98 -6.88
CA TYR A 27 -14.08 13.38 -5.73
C TYR A 27 -14.06 14.90 -5.44
N SER A 28 -14.67 15.72 -6.32
CA SER A 28 -14.73 17.18 -6.19
C SER A 28 -15.57 17.67 -5.01
N ALA A 29 -16.48 16.85 -4.52
CA ALA A 29 -17.42 17.20 -3.44
C ALA A 29 -16.92 16.61 -2.11
N GLY A 30 -15.76 17.01 -1.68
CA GLY A 30 -15.33 16.28 -0.55
C GLY A 30 -15.04 17.02 0.70
N ALA A 31 -15.61 17.07 1.52
CA ALA A 31 -15.52 16.73 2.93
C ALA A 31 -14.27 17.30 3.65
N ARG A 32 -14.30 18.59 4.01
CA ARG A 32 -13.40 19.10 5.05
C ARG A 32 -13.31 18.13 6.24
N ASN A 33 -14.44 17.63 6.69
CA ASN A 33 -14.55 16.67 7.79
C ASN A 33 -13.82 15.34 7.51
N PHE A 34 -13.79 14.86 6.27
CA PHE A 34 -13.08 13.65 5.90
C PHE A 34 -11.56 13.85 5.96
N ASN A 35 -11.06 14.95 5.42
CA ASN A 35 -9.63 15.27 5.44
C ASN A 35 -9.10 15.52 6.86
N GLU A 36 -9.91 16.13 7.73
CA GLU A 36 -9.56 16.30 9.15
C GLU A 36 -9.43 14.94 9.86
N LYS A 37 -10.35 14.01 9.61
CA LYS A 37 -10.28 12.65 10.14
C LYS A 37 -9.05 11.90 9.64
N LEU A 38 -8.74 12.01 8.35
CA LEU A 38 -7.55 11.40 7.77
C LEU A 38 -6.26 11.96 8.38
N LYS A 39 -6.15 13.27 8.52
CA LYS A 39 -5.00 13.91 9.19
C LYS A 39 -4.83 13.39 10.61
N LYS A 40 -5.92 13.32 11.38
CA LYS A 40 -5.89 12.80 12.75
C LYS A 40 -5.45 11.34 12.80
N LEU A 41 -5.85 10.49 11.84
CA LEU A 41 -5.38 9.10 11.75
C LEU A 41 -3.88 9.00 11.48
N LEU A 42 -3.34 9.87 10.61
CA LEU A 42 -1.91 9.90 10.33
C LEU A 42 -1.05 10.24 11.56
N GLU A 43 -1.62 10.90 12.58
CA GLU A 43 -0.91 11.17 13.84
C GLU A 43 -0.69 9.90 14.69
N TYR A 44 -1.51 8.86 14.51
CA TYR A 44 -1.39 7.58 15.22
C TYR A 44 -0.47 6.57 14.53
N LEU A 45 -0.11 6.81 13.27
CA LEU A 45 0.77 5.93 12.50
C LEU A 45 2.19 6.49 12.53
N PRO A 46 3.23 5.64 12.62
CA PRO A 46 4.61 6.11 12.56
C PRO A 46 4.84 6.84 11.24
N ARG A 47 5.44 8.02 11.32
CA ARG A 47 5.86 8.79 10.14
C ARG A 47 7.08 8.09 9.55
N PHE A 48 6.99 7.67 8.31
CA PHE A 48 8.14 7.22 7.54
C PHE A 48 8.80 8.44 6.91
N GLU A 49 10.11 8.61 7.11
CA GLU A 49 10.86 9.84 6.76
C GLU A 49 10.93 10.13 5.26
N ASP A 50 10.60 9.16 4.40
CA ASP A 50 10.77 9.26 2.96
C ASP A 50 9.50 9.67 2.19
N GLN A 51 8.63 10.48 2.80
CA GLN A 51 7.36 10.89 2.20
C GLN A 51 7.48 11.84 0.98
N GLN A 52 8.67 12.35 0.65
CA GLN A 52 8.83 13.36 -0.41
C GLN A 52 8.75 12.82 -1.85
N ARG A 53 8.69 11.49 -2.07
CA ARG A 53 8.57 10.87 -3.41
C ARG A 53 7.41 9.89 -3.50
N PHE A 54 6.29 10.25 -2.93
CA PHE A 54 5.13 9.36 -2.88
C PHE A 54 4.50 9.10 -4.23
N PHE A 55 4.37 10.15 -5.03
CA PHE A 55 3.59 10.12 -6.25
C PHE A 55 4.46 10.43 -7.46
N ASP A 56 4.26 9.69 -8.54
CA ASP A 56 4.83 9.89 -9.86
C ASP A 56 3.70 9.75 -10.89
N GLY A 57 3.82 10.37 -12.06
CA GLY A 57 2.85 10.24 -13.14
C GLY A 57 2.44 11.57 -13.78
N ASP A 58 1.49 11.48 -14.71
CA ASP A 58 1.13 12.57 -15.62
C ASP A 58 -0.02 13.45 -15.11
N ALA A 59 -0.71 13.03 -14.03
CA ALA A 59 -1.84 13.77 -13.49
C ALA A 59 -1.40 14.88 -12.54
N SER A 60 -2.00 16.05 -12.68
CA SER A 60 -1.88 17.14 -11.70
C SER A 60 -2.57 16.76 -10.41
N ILE A 61 -1.81 16.68 -9.32
CA ILE A 61 -2.31 16.23 -8.01
C ILE A 61 -2.52 17.43 -7.09
N ASP A 62 -3.76 17.65 -6.67
CA ASP A 62 -4.03 18.47 -5.50
C ASP A 62 -3.71 17.67 -4.23
N GLN A 63 -2.59 18.01 -3.58
CA GLN A 63 -2.12 17.36 -2.34
C GLN A 63 -3.14 17.46 -1.19
N ALA A 64 -4.05 18.40 -1.23
CA ALA A 64 -5.12 18.57 -0.24
C ALA A 64 -6.37 17.74 -0.59
N SER A 65 -6.39 17.07 -1.73
CA SER A 65 -7.56 16.31 -2.15
C SER A 65 -7.83 15.08 -1.29
N THR A 66 -9.09 14.71 -1.19
CA THR A 66 -9.52 13.52 -0.44
C THR A 66 -8.93 12.21 -0.97
N PRO A 67 -8.84 11.97 -2.30
CA PRO A 67 -8.18 10.79 -2.84
C PRO A 67 -6.72 10.68 -2.41
N VAL A 68 -5.95 11.76 -2.52
CA VAL A 68 -4.53 11.79 -2.11
C VAL A 68 -4.39 11.46 -0.63
N ALA A 69 -5.18 12.09 0.23
CA ALA A 69 -5.15 11.84 1.67
C ALA A 69 -5.51 10.36 2.00
N PHE A 70 -6.49 9.78 1.29
CA PHE A 70 -6.87 8.38 1.47
C PHE A 70 -5.75 7.43 1.04
N VAL A 71 -5.15 7.66 -0.12
CA VAL A 71 -4.06 6.81 -0.65
C VAL A 71 -2.82 6.91 0.25
N THR A 72 -2.49 8.11 0.72
CA THR A 72 -1.39 8.34 1.68
C THR A 72 -1.62 7.56 2.98
N LEU A 73 -2.84 7.60 3.54
CA LEU A 73 -3.17 6.84 4.75
C LEU A 73 -3.08 5.33 4.51
N LEU A 74 -3.57 4.86 3.35
CA LEU A 74 -3.52 3.45 2.99
C LEU A 74 -2.07 2.97 2.83
N ASP A 75 -1.23 3.74 2.13
CA ASP A 75 0.19 3.43 1.97
C ASP A 75 0.91 3.43 3.33
N THR A 76 0.63 4.41 4.18
CA THR A 76 1.18 4.47 5.55
C THR A 76 0.77 3.24 6.37
N LEU A 77 -0.48 2.80 6.25
CA LEU A 77 -0.96 1.59 6.94
C LEU A 77 -0.33 0.33 6.35
N ASN A 78 -0.15 0.24 5.02
CA ASN A 78 0.56 -0.85 4.37
C ASN A 78 1.98 -0.97 4.95
N ASN A 79 2.73 0.12 4.95
CA ASN A 79 4.10 0.16 5.51
C ASN A 79 4.13 -0.20 7.00
N TYR A 80 3.19 0.32 7.81
CA TYR A 80 3.06 -0.04 9.22
C TYR A 80 2.85 -1.54 9.41
N CYS A 81 2.11 -2.16 8.53
CA CYS A 81 1.87 -3.61 8.51
C CYS A 81 3.01 -4.43 7.90
N GLY A 82 4.05 -3.79 7.35
CA GLY A 82 5.22 -4.44 6.75
C GLY A 82 5.12 -4.67 5.24
N ASP A 83 4.12 -4.07 4.57
CA ASP A 83 4.01 -4.07 3.10
C ASP A 83 4.84 -2.91 2.54
N GLN A 84 6.12 -3.16 2.35
CA GLN A 84 7.07 -2.15 1.89
C GLN A 84 6.90 -1.87 0.40
N ARG A 85 6.87 -0.58 0.07
CA ARG A 85 6.83 -0.07 -1.29
C ARG A 85 8.23 0.32 -1.76
N PHE A 86 8.61 -0.09 -2.98
CA PHE A 86 9.91 0.16 -3.59
C PHE A 86 9.87 1.09 -4.79
N THR A 87 8.67 1.42 -5.28
CA THR A 87 8.46 2.37 -6.39
C THR A 87 7.42 3.41 -6.00
N PRO A 88 7.44 4.61 -6.59
CA PRO A 88 6.41 5.61 -6.36
C PRO A 88 5.02 5.09 -6.70
N ILE A 89 4.00 5.72 -6.13
CA ILE A 89 2.60 5.53 -6.51
C ILE A 89 2.40 6.28 -7.81
N HIS A 90 2.07 5.56 -8.89
CA HIS A 90 1.81 6.19 -10.18
C HIS A 90 0.40 6.76 -10.22
N VAL A 91 0.28 8.02 -10.63
CA VAL A 91 -0.99 8.74 -10.71
C VAL A 91 -1.33 9.08 -12.14
N PHE A 92 -2.55 8.78 -12.55
CA PHE A 92 -3.05 9.02 -13.90
C PHE A 92 -4.55 9.31 -13.89
N GLU A 93 -5.05 9.85 -14.99
CA GLU A 93 -6.48 10.07 -15.21
C GLU A 93 -7.03 9.10 -16.24
N GLU A 94 -8.19 8.52 -15.95
CA GLU A 94 -8.93 7.64 -16.86
C GLU A 94 -10.43 7.98 -16.77
N GLU A 95 -11.05 8.32 -17.90
CA GLU A 95 -12.50 8.61 -17.99
C GLU A 95 -12.99 9.64 -16.91
N ALA A 96 -12.27 10.75 -16.73
CA ALA A 96 -12.53 11.76 -15.72
C ALA A 96 -12.46 11.25 -14.27
N SER A 97 -11.80 10.14 -14.04
CA SER A 97 -11.51 9.58 -12.72
C SER A 97 -10.03 9.72 -12.40
N LEU A 98 -9.70 10.03 -11.15
CA LEU A 98 -8.34 10.05 -10.67
C LEU A 98 -7.93 8.64 -10.20
N CYS A 99 -6.87 8.12 -10.78
CA CYS A 99 -6.39 6.76 -10.57
C CYS A 99 -5.01 6.75 -9.90
N PHE A 100 -4.81 5.82 -8.98
CA PHE A 100 -3.56 5.60 -8.27
C PHE A 100 -3.16 4.13 -8.39
N ALA A 101 -2.04 3.85 -9.04
CA ALA A 101 -1.43 2.52 -9.00
C ALA A 101 -0.49 2.44 -7.79
N LEU A 102 -0.97 1.84 -6.72
CA LEU A 102 -0.25 1.66 -5.46
C LEU A 102 0.52 0.34 -5.49
N PRO A 103 1.86 0.38 -5.51
CA PRO A 103 2.69 -0.81 -5.43
C PRO A 103 2.55 -1.50 -4.07
N THR A 104 2.56 -2.84 -4.06
CA THR A 104 2.35 -3.64 -2.85
C THR A 104 3.07 -4.99 -2.94
N LEU A 105 3.48 -5.54 -1.82
CA LEU A 105 3.95 -6.92 -1.73
C LEU A 105 2.78 -7.91 -1.79
N SER A 106 1.60 -7.50 -1.32
CA SER A 106 0.42 -8.34 -1.25
C SER A 106 -0.87 -7.56 -1.53
N THR A 107 -1.46 -7.78 -2.70
CA THR A 107 -2.74 -7.19 -3.07
C THR A 107 -3.88 -7.56 -2.11
N ALA A 108 -3.82 -8.77 -1.53
CA ALA A 108 -4.78 -9.22 -0.52
C ALA A 108 -4.64 -8.42 0.79
N MET A 109 -3.41 -8.12 1.21
CA MET A 109 -3.15 -7.30 2.38
C MET A 109 -3.62 -5.86 2.17
N THR A 110 -3.33 -5.26 1.02
CA THR A 110 -3.81 -3.91 0.68
C THR A 110 -5.34 -3.82 0.73
N ARG A 111 -6.06 -4.83 0.23
CA ARG A 111 -7.53 -4.88 0.36
C ARG A 111 -7.99 -4.93 1.82
N LEU A 112 -7.34 -5.73 2.64
CA LEU A 112 -7.64 -5.80 4.07
C LEU A 112 -7.38 -4.44 4.74
N ASN A 113 -6.27 -3.79 4.40
CA ASN A 113 -5.91 -2.47 4.90
C ASN A 113 -6.90 -1.38 4.45
N MET A 114 -7.42 -1.44 3.23
CA MET A 114 -8.49 -0.52 2.79
C MET A 114 -9.75 -0.61 3.66
N ASN A 115 -10.17 -1.82 3.99
CA ASN A 115 -11.32 -2.00 4.89
C ASN A 115 -11.00 -1.48 6.30
N THR A 116 -9.77 -1.64 6.73
CA THR A 116 -9.28 -1.11 8.01
C THR A 116 -9.25 0.41 8.02
N VAL A 117 -8.82 1.06 6.95
CA VAL A 117 -8.89 2.52 6.80
C VAL A 117 -10.34 3.01 6.95
N LYS A 118 -11.30 2.36 6.26
CA LYS A 118 -12.72 2.71 6.39
C LYS A 118 -13.23 2.58 7.84
N HIS A 119 -12.83 1.52 8.53
CA HIS A 119 -13.20 1.30 9.93
C HIS A 119 -12.57 2.35 10.87
N LEU A 120 -11.30 2.66 10.69
CA LEU A 120 -10.59 3.71 11.45
C LEU A 120 -11.24 5.09 11.28
N LEU A 121 -11.65 5.43 10.06
CA LEU A 121 -12.38 6.67 9.79
C LEU A 121 -13.73 6.73 10.54
N GLY A 122 -14.39 5.58 10.71
CA GLY A 122 -15.58 5.46 11.54
C GLY A 122 -15.29 5.65 13.03
N MET A 123 -14.21 5.05 13.53
CA MET A 123 -13.79 5.17 14.94
C MET A 123 -13.49 6.63 15.32
N ILE A 124 -12.78 7.39 14.50
CA ILE A 124 -12.47 8.80 14.79
C ILE A 124 -13.72 9.71 14.75
N GLY A 125 -14.79 9.26 14.13
CA GLY A 125 -16.08 9.94 14.19
C GLY A 125 -16.84 9.74 15.48
N GLN A 126 -16.39 8.83 16.34
CA GLN A 126 -16.92 8.52 17.66
C GLN A 126 -15.85 8.90 18.68
N ASP A 127 -16.20 9.20 19.93
CA ASP A 127 -15.26 9.59 21.00
C ASP A 127 -14.30 8.43 21.37
N THR A 128 -13.49 8.01 20.40
CA THR A 128 -12.53 6.90 20.52
C THR A 128 -11.20 7.43 21.05
N SER A 129 -10.69 6.85 22.11
CA SER A 129 -9.40 7.24 22.68
C SER A 129 -8.23 6.79 21.79
N SER A 130 -7.09 7.49 21.88
CA SER A 130 -5.86 7.12 21.18
C SER A 130 -5.41 5.69 21.50
N ALA A 131 -5.55 5.26 22.74
CA ALA A 131 -5.21 3.90 23.19
C ALA A 131 -6.06 2.83 22.48
N GLN A 132 -7.34 3.09 22.23
CA GLN A 132 -8.20 2.17 21.49
C GLN A 132 -7.78 2.07 20.02
N VAL A 133 -7.43 3.20 19.38
CA VAL A 133 -6.92 3.22 18.00
C VAL A 133 -5.61 2.44 17.91
N GLN A 134 -4.66 2.67 18.80
CA GLN A 134 -3.38 1.95 18.83
C GLN A 134 -3.57 0.46 19.06
N SER A 135 -4.39 0.06 20.03
CA SER A 135 -4.71 -1.36 20.29
C SER A 135 -5.33 -2.03 19.06
N PHE A 136 -6.19 -1.32 18.34
CA PHE A 136 -6.79 -1.81 17.12
C PHE A 136 -5.74 -1.99 16.01
N LEU A 137 -4.84 -1.02 15.82
CA LEU A 137 -3.75 -1.07 14.84
C LEU A 137 -2.79 -2.25 15.11
N GLU A 138 -2.39 -2.47 16.37
CA GLU A 138 -1.54 -3.60 16.74
C GLU A 138 -2.21 -4.96 16.46
N LYS A 139 -3.48 -5.12 16.81
CA LYS A 139 -4.25 -6.32 16.45
C LYS A 139 -4.33 -6.53 14.94
N HIS A 140 -4.52 -5.43 14.20
CA HIS A 140 -4.59 -5.48 12.75
C HIS A 140 -3.25 -5.90 12.14
N LYS A 141 -2.14 -5.33 12.61
CA LYS A 141 -0.77 -5.72 12.20
C LYS A 141 -0.53 -7.22 12.40
N GLY A 142 -0.99 -7.78 13.51
CA GLY A 142 -0.94 -9.22 13.73
C GLY A 142 -1.70 -10.04 12.67
N LYS A 143 -2.85 -9.56 12.22
CA LYS A 143 -3.66 -10.23 11.18
C LYS A 143 -3.04 -10.14 9.78
N THR A 144 -2.23 -9.13 9.50
CA THR A 144 -1.58 -8.95 8.19
C THR A 144 -0.31 -9.77 8.03
N ARG A 145 0.32 -10.20 9.12
CA ARG A 145 1.56 -10.99 9.10
C ARG A 145 1.54 -12.24 8.18
N PRO A 146 0.43 -12.99 8.02
CA PRO A 146 0.37 -14.13 7.09
C PRO A 146 0.54 -13.76 5.61
N PHE A 147 0.34 -12.50 5.22
CA PHE A 147 0.48 -12.03 3.85
C PHE A 147 1.91 -11.62 3.47
N LEU A 148 2.77 -11.49 4.46
CA LEU A 148 4.17 -11.11 4.26
C LEU A 148 5.05 -12.33 3.97
N PRO A 149 6.17 -12.14 3.27
CA PRO A 149 7.14 -13.21 3.07
C PRO A 149 7.66 -13.70 4.42
N ALA A 150 7.93 -15.01 4.50
CA ALA A 150 8.51 -15.65 5.67
C ALA A 150 10.03 -15.82 5.48
N GLY A 151 10.75 -15.78 6.60
CA GLY A 151 12.20 -15.94 6.64
C GLY A 151 12.97 -14.62 6.66
N THR A 152 14.09 -14.63 7.35
CA THR A 152 14.96 -13.44 7.54
C THR A 152 15.61 -12.97 6.24
N ASN A 153 15.88 -13.88 5.31
CA ASN A 153 16.57 -13.56 4.07
C ASN A 153 15.62 -13.02 2.97
N ALA A 154 14.31 -13.27 3.07
CA ALA A 154 13.34 -12.85 2.06
C ALA A 154 13.34 -11.32 1.87
N GLY A 155 13.37 -10.55 2.96
CA GLY A 155 13.48 -9.11 2.94
C GLY A 155 14.71 -8.63 2.20
N SER A 156 15.90 -9.13 2.58
CA SER A 156 17.18 -8.74 1.95
C SER A 156 17.23 -9.05 0.45
N PHE A 157 16.63 -10.17 0.02
CA PHE A 157 16.54 -10.48 -1.41
C PHE A 157 15.59 -9.57 -2.17
N ILE A 158 14.46 -9.19 -1.55
CA ILE A 158 13.52 -8.23 -2.11
C ILE A 158 14.19 -6.85 -2.23
N GLU A 159 14.86 -6.38 -1.20
CA GLU A 159 15.62 -5.11 -1.20
C GLU A 159 16.70 -5.11 -2.28
N ALA A 160 17.52 -6.17 -2.37
CA ALA A 160 18.55 -6.29 -3.38
C ALA A 160 17.98 -6.35 -4.81
N ALA A 161 16.81 -6.94 -5.01
CA ALA A 161 16.11 -6.91 -6.28
C ALA A 161 15.61 -5.52 -6.61
N ALA A 162 15.05 -4.81 -5.63
CA ALA A 162 14.55 -3.45 -5.79
C ALA A 162 15.66 -2.47 -6.17
N GLU A 163 16.82 -2.52 -5.50
CA GLU A 163 18.01 -1.73 -5.83
C GLU A 163 18.45 -1.92 -7.28
N ARG A 164 18.33 -3.13 -7.79
CA ARG A 164 18.71 -3.50 -9.17
C ARG A 164 17.58 -3.35 -10.18
N LYS A 165 16.43 -2.82 -9.74
CA LYS A 165 15.19 -2.70 -10.53
C LYS A 165 14.77 -4.04 -11.16
N ILE A 166 15.02 -5.16 -10.46
CA ILE A 166 14.57 -6.48 -10.88
C ILE A 166 13.13 -6.64 -10.39
N PRO A 167 12.18 -6.87 -11.30
CA PRO A 167 10.79 -7.10 -10.90
C PRO A 167 10.65 -8.35 -10.05
N PHE A 168 9.75 -8.30 -9.08
CA PHE A 168 9.49 -9.44 -8.20
C PHE A 168 8.02 -9.54 -7.80
N LYS A 169 7.61 -10.76 -7.47
CA LYS A 169 6.28 -11.08 -6.98
C LYS A 169 6.36 -12.13 -5.88
N ILE A 170 5.68 -11.90 -4.77
CA ILE A 170 5.49 -12.91 -3.75
C ILE A 170 4.41 -13.87 -4.22
N PHE A 171 4.79 -15.11 -4.54
CA PHE A 171 3.85 -16.17 -4.95
C PHE A 171 3.13 -16.75 -3.74
N ASN A 172 3.89 -16.99 -2.67
CA ASN A 172 3.38 -17.35 -1.34
C ASN A 172 4.43 -16.98 -0.30
N ARG A 173 4.14 -17.22 0.99
CA ARG A 173 5.03 -16.81 2.08
C ARG A 173 6.49 -17.31 1.95
N LYS A 174 6.72 -18.41 1.24
CA LYS A 174 8.04 -19.02 1.11
C LYS A 174 8.67 -18.83 -0.27
N ASN A 175 7.87 -18.50 -1.28
CA ASN A 175 8.33 -18.45 -2.66
C ASN A 175 8.18 -17.02 -3.22
N ILE A 176 9.28 -16.48 -3.71
CA ILE A 176 9.36 -15.20 -4.39
C ILE A 176 9.83 -15.47 -5.81
N ILE A 177 9.16 -14.86 -6.78
CA ILE A 177 9.55 -14.89 -8.19
C ILE A 177 10.27 -13.59 -8.51
N PHE A 178 11.48 -13.68 -9.03
CA PHE A 178 12.26 -12.55 -9.53
C PHE A 178 12.39 -12.60 -11.05
N GLY A 179 12.28 -11.45 -11.71
CA GLY A 179 12.40 -11.30 -13.16
C GLY A 179 11.10 -11.55 -13.92
N TYR A 180 11.20 -11.56 -15.26
CA TYR A 180 10.08 -11.74 -16.18
C TYR A 180 10.23 -12.97 -17.06
N GLY A 181 9.11 -13.56 -17.47
CA GLY A 181 9.00 -14.56 -18.51
C GLY A 181 10.04 -15.68 -18.34
N SER A 182 10.74 -16.05 -19.39
CA SER A 182 11.76 -17.11 -19.37
C SER A 182 12.99 -16.79 -18.49
N GLY A 183 13.22 -15.50 -18.18
CA GLY A 183 14.28 -15.05 -17.29
C GLY A 183 13.92 -15.13 -15.81
N SER A 184 12.68 -15.47 -15.47
CA SER A 184 12.25 -15.53 -14.08
C SER A 184 12.91 -16.66 -13.30
N ARG A 185 13.13 -16.41 -12.00
CA ARG A 185 13.68 -17.40 -11.05
C ARG A 185 12.82 -17.42 -9.80
N ILE A 186 12.58 -18.62 -9.28
CA ILE A 186 11.86 -18.82 -8.01
C ILE A 186 12.89 -18.98 -6.91
N PHE A 187 12.76 -18.14 -5.90
CA PHE A 187 13.50 -18.25 -4.65
C PHE A 187 12.59 -18.87 -3.60
N ASN A 188 13.09 -19.89 -2.90
CA ASN A 188 12.37 -20.52 -1.78
C ASN A 188 13.13 -20.24 -0.48
N SER A 189 12.51 -19.55 0.46
CA SER A 189 13.11 -19.15 1.73
C SER A 189 13.47 -20.32 2.65
N SER A 190 12.90 -21.50 2.43
CA SER A 190 13.18 -22.69 3.28
C SER A 190 14.57 -23.31 3.05
N LEU A 191 15.28 -22.93 2.00
CA LEU A 191 16.66 -23.42 1.74
C LEU A 191 17.72 -22.75 2.61
N THR A 192 17.36 -21.76 3.39
CA THR A 192 18.30 -20.94 4.20
C THR A 192 18.04 -21.00 5.70
N ASP A 193 16.98 -21.68 6.11
CA ASP A 193 16.60 -21.82 7.53
C ASP A 193 17.08 -23.18 8.12
N GLN A 194 18.14 -23.78 7.56
CA GLN A 194 18.82 -24.97 8.14
C GLN A 194 20.06 -24.57 8.88
#